data_1ccb1d4c8dca90a5f1d74ffe9a31a6b2
#
_entry.id   1ccb1d4c8dca90a5f1d74ffe9a31a6b2
#
_cell.length_a   1.000
_cell.length_b   1.000
_cell.length_c   1.000
_cell.angle_alpha   90.00
_cell.angle_beta   90.00
_cell.angle_gamma   90.00
#
_symmetry.space_group_name_H-M   'P 1'
#
loop_
_entity.id
_entity.type
_entity.pdbx_description
1 polymer ?
#
loop_
_entity_poly.entity_id
_entity_poly.type
_entity_poly.pdbx_seq_one_letter_code
_entity_poly.pdbx_strand_id
1 'polypeptide(L)'
;GDKTLVYWVKLNEENMQIIDNGVLNLTIPEGYTDLSTSGILTYRKESGDLLYFFIAKNGEGITDAEQSKLCVAVIPDPKTMKVTQINEVDANLALESTASAYGELMQNTVMYDENGNLYLAGLLKKDGIEYGSLLRMKAGATNFDAGYNALPNPEGKLHTIQYLGNGKALVYMR
;
A
#
# COMPACT_ATOMS: atom_id res chain seq x y z
N GLY A 1 -8.18 3.26 22.22
CA GLY A 1 -7.13 2.29 21.89
C GLY A 1 -5.92 3.02 21.30
N ASP A 2 -4.77 2.40 21.34
CA ASP A 2 -3.55 2.94 20.73
C ASP A 2 -3.74 3.00 19.22
N LYS A 3 -3.69 4.19 18.65
CA LYS A 3 -3.96 4.46 17.23
C LYS A 3 -2.86 3.98 16.29
N THR A 4 -1.72 3.57 16.86
CA THR A 4 -0.57 3.04 16.12
C THR A 4 -0.61 1.53 15.92
N LEU A 5 -1.60 0.84 16.50
CA LEU A 5 -1.71 -0.61 16.43
C LEU A 5 -2.51 -1.07 15.21
N VAL A 6 -1.92 -1.95 14.43
CA VAL A 6 -2.58 -2.65 13.32
C VAL A 6 -2.79 -4.10 13.72
N TYR A 7 -4.05 -4.49 13.89
CA TYR A 7 -4.43 -5.85 14.23
C TYR A 7 -4.60 -6.70 12.97
N TRP A 8 -4.19 -7.95 13.05
CA TRP A 8 -4.42 -8.93 12.01
C TRP A 8 -5.09 -10.19 12.57
N VAL A 9 -5.81 -10.88 11.72
CA VAL A 9 -6.40 -12.19 12.00
C VAL A 9 -6.10 -13.14 10.85
N LYS A 10 -5.89 -14.44 11.17
CA LYS A 10 -5.86 -15.53 10.20
C LYS A 10 -7.15 -16.31 10.30
N LEU A 11 -7.72 -16.59 9.16
CA LEU A 11 -8.94 -17.39 9.05
C LEU A 11 -8.60 -18.75 8.43
N ASN A 12 -9.29 -19.76 8.89
CA ASN A 12 -9.35 -21.04 8.21
C ASN A 12 -10.22 -20.89 6.94
N GLU A 13 -9.70 -21.26 5.79
CA GLU A 13 -10.37 -21.07 4.49
C GLU A 13 -11.65 -21.88 4.34
N GLU A 14 -11.77 -23.04 5.01
CA GLU A 14 -12.92 -23.94 4.88
C GLU A 14 -14.13 -23.49 5.70
N ASN A 15 -13.88 -22.93 6.91
CA ASN A 15 -14.96 -22.62 7.86
C ASN A 15 -14.97 -21.18 8.34
N MET A 16 -14.04 -20.34 7.87
CA MET A 16 -13.88 -18.91 8.22
C MET A 16 -13.68 -18.64 9.72
N GLN A 17 -13.26 -19.66 10.47
CA GLN A 17 -12.93 -19.48 11.89
C GLN A 17 -11.56 -18.83 12.05
N ILE A 18 -11.43 -17.98 13.05
CA ILE A 18 -10.14 -17.37 13.42
C ILE A 18 -9.26 -18.48 14.03
N ILE A 19 -8.10 -18.72 13.43
CA ILE A 19 -7.11 -19.70 13.86
C ILE A 19 -5.87 -19.04 14.50
N ASP A 20 -5.66 -17.76 14.23
CA ASP A 20 -4.56 -17.00 14.82
C ASP A 20 -4.85 -15.50 14.69
N ASN A 21 -4.23 -14.68 15.55
CA ASN A 21 -4.35 -13.22 15.50
C ASN A 21 -3.16 -12.55 16.21
N GLY A 22 -2.97 -11.28 15.97
CA GLY A 22 -1.92 -10.50 16.61
C GLY A 22 -1.88 -9.06 16.17
N VAL A 23 -0.75 -8.42 16.39
CA VAL A 23 -0.49 -7.02 16.07
C VAL A 23 0.75 -6.93 15.20
N LEU A 24 0.70 -6.11 14.14
CA LEU A 24 1.90 -5.73 13.41
C LEU A 24 2.66 -4.68 14.22
N ASN A 25 3.93 -4.95 14.49
CA ASN A 25 4.83 -3.99 15.13
C ASN A 25 5.39 -3.07 14.05
N LEU A 26 4.74 -1.93 13.85
CA LEU A 26 5.16 -0.91 12.92
C LEU A 26 5.92 0.19 13.66
N THR A 27 7.06 0.58 13.11
CA THR A 27 7.77 1.77 13.55
C THR A 27 7.33 2.95 12.68
N ILE A 28 6.83 3.99 13.31
CA ILE A 28 6.48 5.24 12.63
C ILE A 28 7.77 5.94 12.23
N PRO A 29 7.92 6.39 10.97
CA PRO A 29 9.08 7.16 10.53
C PRO A 29 9.29 8.42 11.36
N GLU A 30 10.53 8.89 11.45
CA GLU A 30 10.87 10.13 12.13
C GLU A 30 10.11 11.32 11.55
N GLY A 31 9.58 12.18 12.41
CA GLY A 31 8.78 13.34 12.02
C GLY A 31 7.28 13.07 11.88
N TYR A 32 6.82 11.83 12.10
CA TYR A 32 5.41 11.47 12.08
C TYR A 32 4.96 10.93 13.44
N THR A 33 3.66 11.05 13.75
CA THR A 33 3.11 10.67 15.07
C THR A 33 2.02 9.60 14.99
N ASP A 34 1.41 9.42 13.83
CA ASP A 34 0.25 8.56 13.67
C ASP A 34 0.32 7.72 12.39
N LEU A 35 -0.49 6.66 12.34
CA LEU A 35 -0.73 5.85 11.16
C LEU A 35 -2.14 6.04 10.65
N SER A 36 -2.31 6.02 9.33
CA SER A 36 -3.64 5.85 8.74
C SER A 36 -4.11 4.42 8.92
N THR A 37 -5.41 4.25 9.18
CA THR A 37 -6.05 2.94 9.30
C THR A 37 -6.27 2.25 7.95
N SER A 38 -6.08 2.94 6.85
CA SER A 38 -6.23 2.41 5.50
C SER A 38 -4.92 1.76 5.03
N GLY A 39 -4.66 0.55 5.49
CA GLY A 39 -3.53 -0.24 5.04
C GLY A 39 -3.92 -1.27 3.98
N ILE A 40 -2.96 -1.63 3.13
CA ILE A 40 -3.12 -2.68 2.12
C ILE A 40 -2.15 -3.80 2.47
N LEU A 41 -2.68 -4.97 2.79
CA LEU A 41 -1.90 -6.19 2.94
C LEU A 41 -1.98 -6.99 1.66
N THR A 42 -0.83 -7.36 1.10
CA THR A 42 -0.78 -8.16 -0.13
C THR A 42 0.25 -9.28 -0.01
N TYR A 43 -0.10 -10.47 -0.53
CA TYR A 43 0.78 -11.62 -0.60
C TYR A 43 1.50 -11.67 -1.95
N ARG A 44 2.83 -11.82 -1.91
CA ARG A 44 3.65 -11.99 -3.11
C ARG A 44 3.91 -13.47 -3.36
N LYS A 45 3.26 -14.02 -4.36
CA LYS A 45 3.34 -15.45 -4.69
C LYS A 45 4.77 -15.91 -5.00
N GLU A 46 5.55 -15.08 -5.70
CA GLU A 46 6.88 -15.45 -6.17
C GLU A 46 7.92 -15.51 -5.03
N SER A 47 7.81 -14.61 -4.05
CA SER A 47 8.72 -14.56 -2.89
C SER A 47 8.16 -15.21 -1.63
N GLY A 48 6.86 -15.47 -1.59
CA GLY A 48 6.20 -16.12 -0.45
C GLY A 48 6.05 -15.22 0.78
N ASP A 49 6.23 -13.91 0.63
CA ASP A 49 6.15 -12.92 1.70
C ASP A 49 4.89 -12.06 1.61
N LEU A 50 4.67 -11.25 2.64
CA LEU A 50 3.63 -10.23 2.66
C LEU A 50 4.27 -8.84 2.67
N LEU A 51 3.61 -7.92 1.98
CA LEU A 51 3.86 -6.49 2.11
C LEU A 51 2.64 -5.81 2.71
N TYR A 52 2.87 -4.92 3.65
CA TYR A 52 1.83 -4.07 4.21
C TYR A 52 2.16 -2.60 3.90
N PHE A 53 1.31 -1.97 3.10
CA PHE A 53 1.41 -0.55 2.77
C PHE A 53 0.60 0.25 3.77
N PHE A 54 1.21 1.26 4.36
CA PHE A 54 0.56 2.14 5.32
C PHE A 54 1.00 3.59 5.11
N ILE A 55 0.27 4.49 5.69
CA ILE A 55 0.51 5.93 5.58
C ILE A 55 0.83 6.47 6.97
N ALA A 56 2.00 7.08 7.14
CA ALA A 56 2.35 7.83 8.33
C ALA A 56 1.87 9.27 8.20
N LYS A 57 1.37 9.86 9.29
CA LYS A 57 0.78 11.19 9.35
C LYS A 57 1.21 11.95 10.59
N ASN A 58 1.09 13.27 10.55
CA ASN A 58 1.30 14.12 11.70
C ASN A 58 -0.02 14.54 12.33
N GLY A 59 -0.38 13.88 13.43
CA GLY A 59 -1.56 14.19 14.23
C GLY A 59 -2.85 13.52 13.74
N GLU A 60 -3.82 13.50 14.63
CA GLU A 60 -5.13 12.94 14.38
C GLU A 60 -5.93 13.83 13.42
N GLY A 61 -6.63 13.20 12.50
CA GLY A 61 -7.56 13.91 11.60
C GLY A 61 -6.89 14.66 10.45
N ILE A 62 -5.56 14.57 10.29
CA ILE A 62 -4.88 15.12 9.12
C ILE A 62 -5.28 14.33 7.89
N THR A 63 -5.91 15.01 6.95
CA THR A 63 -6.35 14.45 5.67
C THR A 63 -5.54 14.97 4.49
N ASP A 64 -4.60 15.89 4.74
CA ASP A 64 -3.78 16.48 3.70
C ASP A 64 -2.64 15.52 3.31
N ALA A 65 -2.68 15.03 2.07
CA ALA A 65 -1.67 14.13 1.54
C ALA A 65 -0.26 14.73 1.53
N GLU A 66 -0.11 16.06 1.45
CA GLU A 66 1.21 16.72 1.51
C GLU A 66 1.92 16.52 2.86
N GLN A 67 1.16 16.16 3.91
CA GLN A 67 1.67 15.87 5.25
C GLN A 67 1.78 14.37 5.53
N SER A 68 1.68 13.56 4.51
CA SER A 68 1.67 12.10 4.60
C SER A 68 2.96 11.50 4.04
N LYS A 69 3.28 10.29 4.50
CA LYS A 69 4.36 9.46 4.02
C LYS A 69 3.87 8.04 3.78
N LEU A 70 3.95 7.59 2.53
CA LEU A 70 3.69 6.19 2.21
C LEU A 70 4.86 5.32 2.65
N CYS A 71 4.56 4.22 3.33
CA CYS A 71 5.53 3.26 3.84
C CYS A 71 5.17 1.83 3.44
N VAL A 72 6.20 0.98 3.39
CA VAL A 72 6.09 -0.45 3.09
C VAL A 72 6.72 -1.24 4.20
N ALA A 73 5.93 -2.03 4.91
CA ALA A 73 6.43 -3.02 5.87
C ALA A 73 6.59 -4.38 5.19
N VAL A 74 7.74 -5.00 5.37
CA VAL A 74 8.07 -6.33 4.82
C VAL A 74 7.89 -7.39 5.89
N ILE A 75 7.10 -8.41 5.58
CA ILE A 75 6.80 -9.55 6.44
C ILE A 75 7.23 -10.82 5.70
N PRO A 76 8.48 -11.30 5.89
CA PRO A 76 9.05 -12.40 5.11
C PRO A 76 8.33 -13.73 5.32
N ASP A 77 7.79 -13.96 6.51
CA ASP A 77 7.09 -15.19 6.86
C ASP A 77 5.65 -14.90 7.29
N PRO A 78 4.67 -15.23 6.44
CA PRO A 78 3.25 -15.07 6.77
C PRO A 78 2.77 -15.89 7.98
N LYS A 79 3.55 -16.89 8.42
CA LYS A 79 3.20 -17.68 9.60
C LYS A 79 3.45 -16.90 10.89
N THR A 80 4.52 -16.16 10.94
CA THR A 80 4.90 -15.38 12.13
C THR A 80 4.35 -13.96 12.13
N MET A 81 4.00 -13.42 10.97
CA MET A 81 3.54 -12.04 10.80
C MET A 81 4.51 -10.99 11.36
N LYS A 82 5.82 -11.34 11.44
CA LYS A 82 6.85 -10.45 11.95
C LYS A 82 7.31 -9.47 10.89
N VAL A 83 7.17 -8.18 11.16
CA VAL A 83 7.78 -7.11 10.35
C VAL A 83 9.29 -7.11 10.57
N THR A 84 10.06 -7.20 9.51
CA THR A 84 11.54 -7.19 9.56
C THR A 84 12.16 -5.93 8.98
N GLN A 85 11.41 -5.20 8.14
CA GLN A 85 11.89 -4.01 7.48
C GLN A 85 10.72 -3.07 7.21
N ILE A 86 10.95 -1.76 7.34
CA ILE A 86 10.03 -0.72 6.91
C ILE A 86 10.80 0.22 5.99
N ASN A 87 10.28 0.43 4.79
CA ASN A 87 10.83 1.32 3.80
C ASN A 87 9.89 2.52 3.61
N GLU A 88 10.45 3.71 3.61
CA GLU A 88 9.74 4.92 3.18
C GLU A 88 9.74 5.00 1.66
N VAL A 89 8.58 5.31 1.09
CA VAL A 89 8.47 5.54 -0.35
C VAL A 89 8.94 6.96 -0.67
N ASP A 90 9.68 7.10 -1.77
CA ASP A 90 10.10 8.41 -2.27
C ASP A 90 8.86 9.30 -2.51
N ALA A 91 8.83 10.46 -1.88
CA ALA A 91 7.74 11.42 -1.98
C ALA A 91 7.50 11.94 -3.41
N ASN A 92 8.50 11.82 -4.30
CA ASN A 92 8.32 12.13 -5.72
C ASN A 92 7.54 11.06 -6.49
N LEU A 93 7.40 9.85 -5.92
CA LEU A 93 6.63 8.75 -6.50
C LEU A 93 5.20 8.74 -6.01
N ALA A 94 5.00 8.84 -4.70
CA ALA A 94 3.69 8.93 -4.06
C ALA A 94 3.82 9.38 -2.60
N LEU A 95 2.80 10.07 -2.11
CA LEU A 95 2.65 10.45 -0.70
C LEU A 95 1.71 9.49 0.04
N GLU A 96 0.73 8.96 -0.66
CA GLU A 96 -0.27 8.02 -0.15
C GLU A 96 -0.55 6.92 -1.18
N SER A 97 -1.17 5.84 -0.72
CA SER A 97 -1.89 4.90 -1.57
C SER A 97 -3.37 5.27 -1.61
N THR A 98 -4.03 5.01 -2.73
CA THR A 98 -5.45 5.32 -2.90
C THR A 98 -6.37 4.24 -2.32
N ALA A 99 -5.94 3.52 -1.29
CA ALA A 99 -6.79 2.57 -0.59
C ALA A 99 -7.99 3.29 0.02
N SER A 100 -9.19 2.83 -0.29
CA SER A 100 -10.39 3.37 0.31
C SER A 100 -10.43 3.07 1.81
N ALA A 101 -10.45 4.11 2.64
CA ALA A 101 -10.63 3.97 4.09
C ALA A 101 -12.04 3.48 4.46
N TYR A 102 -12.97 3.48 3.54
CA TYR A 102 -14.39 3.26 3.81
C TYR A 102 -14.94 1.92 3.35
N GLY A 103 -14.07 1.00 2.93
CA GLY A 103 -14.53 -0.34 2.52
C GLY A 103 -15.59 -0.35 1.41
N GLU A 104 -15.77 0.77 0.77
CA GLU A 104 -16.67 0.88 -0.36
C GLU A 104 -16.11 0.07 -1.51
N LEU A 105 -16.61 -1.15 -1.61
CA LEU A 105 -16.51 -1.96 -2.80
C LEU A 105 -15.08 -2.19 -3.28
N MET A 106 -14.53 -3.33 -2.93
CA MET A 106 -13.41 -4.04 -3.58
C MET A 106 -12.67 -3.23 -4.67
N GLN A 107 -12.09 -2.10 -4.28
CA GLN A 107 -11.22 -1.34 -5.17
C GLN A 107 -9.89 -2.07 -5.21
N ASN A 108 -9.54 -2.61 -6.34
CA ASN A 108 -8.22 -3.16 -6.55
C ASN A 108 -7.23 -2.01 -6.69
N THR A 109 -6.48 -1.75 -5.65
CA THR A 109 -5.41 -0.74 -5.64
C THR A 109 -4.03 -1.37 -5.83
N VAL A 110 -3.95 -2.70 -5.79
CA VAL A 110 -2.77 -3.50 -6.05
C VAL A 110 -3.07 -4.50 -7.17
N MET A 111 -2.14 -4.66 -8.10
CA MET A 111 -2.17 -5.71 -9.10
C MET A 111 -0.77 -6.32 -9.29
N TYR A 112 -0.72 -7.51 -9.87
CA TYR A 112 0.51 -8.18 -10.28
C TYR A 112 0.46 -8.45 -11.78
N ASP A 113 1.61 -8.30 -12.45
CA ASP A 113 1.76 -8.79 -13.82
C ASP A 113 2.21 -10.25 -13.86
N GLU A 114 2.35 -10.82 -15.05
CA GLU A 114 2.81 -12.22 -15.28
C GLU A 114 4.23 -12.48 -14.80
N ASN A 115 5.04 -11.44 -14.59
CA ASN A 115 6.41 -11.55 -14.11
C ASN A 115 6.51 -11.40 -12.58
N GLY A 116 5.37 -11.27 -11.90
CA GLY A 116 5.31 -11.05 -10.45
C GLY A 116 5.66 -9.64 -10.00
N ASN A 117 5.77 -8.67 -10.93
CA ASN A 117 5.92 -7.27 -10.52
C ASN A 117 4.62 -6.77 -9.91
N LEU A 118 4.74 -6.08 -8.78
CA LEU A 118 3.64 -5.45 -8.09
C LEU A 118 3.45 -4.03 -8.60
N TYR A 119 2.20 -3.65 -8.77
CA TYR A 119 1.79 -2.27 -9.08
C TYR A 119 0.83 -1.77 -8.01
N LEU A 120 1.04 -0.53 -7.56
CA LEU A 120 0.23 0.12 -6.54
C LEU A 120 -0.33 1.44 -7.09
N ALA A 121 -1.63 1.64 -6.88
CA ALA A 121 -2.26 2.92 -7.12
C ALA A 121 -1.85 3.91 -6.01
N GLY A 122 -1.13 4.94 -6.38
CA GLY A 122 -0.62 5.98 -5.51
C GLY A 122 -1.28 7.33 -5.75
N LEU A 123 -1.07 8.22 -4.80
CA LEU A 123 -1.50 9.61 -4.82
C LEU A 123 -0.31 10.53 -4.57
N LEU A 124 -0.12 11.47 -5.48
CA LEU A 124 0.71 12.66 -5.29
C LEU A 124 -0.19 13.85 -5.04
N LYS A 125 0.29 14.82 -4.28
CA LYS A 125 -0.36 16.11 -4.13
C LYS A 125 0.70 17.19 -4.17
N LYS A 126 0.44 18.22 -4.96
CA LYS A 126 1.32 19.37 -5.09
C LYS A 126 0.49 20.63 -5.32
N ASP A 127 0.78 21.68 -4.54
CA ASP A 127 0.09 22.97 -4.62
C ASP A 127 -1.44 22.82 -4.52
N GLY A 128 -1.91 21.89 -3.68
CA GLY A 128 -3.33 21.60 -3.48
C GLY A 128 -3.96 20.71 -4.56
N ILE A 129 -3.26 20.37 -5.63
CA ILE A 129 -3.75 19.54 -6.74
C ILE A 129 -3.33 18.09 -6.52
N GLU A 130 -4.29 17.17 -6.68
CA GLU A 130 -4.06 15.74 -6.59
C GLU A 130 -3.74 15.13 -7.96
N TYR A 131 -2.75 14.22 -7.97
CA TYR A 131 -2.29 13.53 -9.18
C TYR A 131 -2.26 12.03 -8.92
N GLY A 132 -2.83 11.27 -9.85
CA GLY A 132 -2.72 9.81 -9.83
C GLY A 132 -1.27 9.38 -10.12
N SER A 133 -0.80 8.38 -9.39
CA SER A 133 0.51 7.78 -9.58
C SER A 133 0.38 6.26 -9.65
N LEU A 134 1.01 5.63 -10.63
CA LEU A 134 1.10 4.17 -10.71
C LEU A 134 2.53 3.74 -10.39
N LEU A 135 2.73 3.21 -9.20
CA LEU A 135 4.03 2.74 -8.76
C LEU A 135 4.27 1.30 -9.20
N ARG A 136 5.52 0.95 -9.47
CA ARG A 136 5.95 -0.42 -9.74
C ARG A 136 7.02 -0.87 -8.75
N MET A 137 6.86 -2.08 -8.21
CA MET A 137 7.88 -2.79 -7.46
C MET A 137 8.22 -4.07 -8.21
N LYS A 138 9.49 -4.26 -8.59
CA LYS A 138 9.92 -5.48 -9.28
C LYS A 138 9.76 -6.70 -8.38
N ALA A 139 9.53 -7.85 -8.98
CA ALA A 139 9.44 -9.12 -8.26
C ALA A 139 10.66 -9.30 -7.33
N GLY A 140 10.39 -9.64 -6.05
CA GLY A 140 11.42 -9.80 -5.01
C GLY A 140 12.01 -8.50 -4.45
N ALA A 141 11.76 -7.34 -5.06
CA ALA A 141 12.20 -6.06 -4.51
C ALA A 141 11.33 -5.62 -3.31
N THR A 142 11.88 -4.75 -2.47
CA THR A 142 11.18 -4.15 -1.32
C THR A 142 11.03 -2.64 -1.44
N ASN A 143 11.51 -2.07 -2.55
CA ASN A 143 11.38 -0.66 -2.89
C ASN A 143 10.74 -0.50 -4.26
N PHE A 144 10.02 0.61 -4.45
CA PHE A 144 9.49 0.98 -5.74
C PHE A 144 10.59 1.44 -6.70
N ASP A 145 10.36 1.19 -7.98
CA ASP A 145 11.25 1.55 -9.08
C ASP A 145 11.10 3.06 -9.39
N ALA A 146 12.07 3.85 -8.98
CA ALA A 146 12.05 5.31 -9.19
C ALA A 146 12.07 5.73 -10.67
N GLY A 147 12.52 4.85 -11.57
CA GLY A 147 12.52 5.10 -13.02
C GLY A 147 11.21 4.74 -13.71
N TYR A 148 10.24 4.17 -12.99
CA TYR A 148 8.97 3.77 -13.58
C TYR A 148 7.93 4.88 -13.48
N ASN A 149 7.41 5.28 -14.64
CA ASN A 149 6.30 6.22 -14.73
C ASN A 149 5.42 5.85 -15.95
N ALA A 150 4.45 4.97 -15.72
CA ALA A 150 3.50 4.59 -16.78
C ALA A 150 2.38 5.61 -16.98
N LEU A 151 2.06 6.35 -15.92
CA LEU A 151 1.10 7.45 -15.97
C LEU A 151 1.88 8.74 -15.69
N PRO A 152 1.97 9.67 -16.62
CA PRO A 152 2.68 10.94 -16.40
C PRO A 152 1.88 11.87 -15.46
N ASN A 153 1.62 11.40 -14.25
CA ASN A 153 0.92 12.10 -13.17
C ASN A 153 -0.30 12.89 -13.66
N PRO A 154 -1.32 12.21 -14.22
CA PRO A 154 -2.52 12.91 -14.63
C PRO A 154 -3.21 13.49 -13.39
N GLU A 155 -3.77 14.68 -13.53
CA GLU A 155 -4.59 15.31 -12.50
C GLU A 155 -5.79 14.41 -12.16
N GLY A 156 -6.12 14.31 -10.88
CA GLY A 156 -7.16 13.43 -10.35
C GLY A 156 -6.60 12.20 -9.62
N LYS A 157 -7.48 11.41 -9.04
CA LYS A 157 -7.14 10.20 -8.29
C LYS A 157 -7.20 8.95 -9.14
N LEU A 158 -6.21 8.10 -9.02
CA LEU A 158 -6.22 6.74 -9.53
C LEU A 158 -6.96 5.84 -8.53
N HIS A 159 -8.19 5.44 -8.85
CA HIS A 159 -9.04 4.70 -7.93
C HIS A 159 -8.85 3.19 -7.96
N THR A 160 -8.84 2.60 -9.16
CA THR A 160 -8.64 1.16 -9.30
C THR A 160 -7.69 0.84 -10.43
N ILE A 161 -6.99 -0.28 -10.27
CA ILE A 161 -6.10 -0.86 -11.28
C ILE A 161 -6.39 -2.35 -11.39
N GLN A 162 -6.42 -2.87 -12.61
CA GLN A 162 -6.64 -4.29 -12.86
C GLN A 162 -5.77 -4.78 -14.00
N TYR A 163 -5.00 -5.82 -13.74
CA TYR A 163 -4.21 -6.47 -14.78
C TYR A 163 -5.12 -7.35 -15.67
N LEU A 164 -5.00 -7.21 -16.99
CA LEU A 164 -5.80 -7.92 -17.98
C LEU A 164 -5.01 -9.01 -18.73
N GLY A 165 -3.72 -9.15 -18.44
CA GLY A 165 -2.82 -10.05 -19.14
C GLY A 165 -2.12 -9.40 -20.35
N ASN A 166 -1.05 -10.05 -20.81
CA ASN A 166 -0.28 -9.63 -21.98
C ASN A 166 0.21 -8.17 -21.92
N GLY A 167 0.69 -7.74 -20.74
CA GLY A 167 1.21 -6.40 -20.50
C GLY A 167 0.16 -5.28 -20.54
N LYS A 168 -1.14 -5.63 -20.43
CA LYS A 168 -2.24 -4.65 -20.44
C LYS A 168 -2.88 -4.54 -19.07
N ALA A 169 -3.26 -3.34 -18.69
CA ALA A 169 -4.02 -3.07 -17.48
C ALA A 169 -5.16 -2.07 -17.76
N LEU A 170 -6.22 -2.21 -16.98
CA LEU A 170 -7.31 -1.23 -16.91
C LEU A 170 -7.07 -0.35 -15.69
N VAL A 171 -7.25 0.95 -15.83
CA VAL A 171 -7.20 1.91 -14.74
C VAL A 171 -8.48 2.76 -14.76
N TYR A 172 -9.01 3.04 -13.56
CA TYR A 172 -10.08 4.01 -13.39
C TYR A 172 -9.55 5.22 -12.63
N MET A 173 -9.78 6.38 -13.19
CA MET A 173 -9.36 7.67 -12.64
C MET A 173 -10.55 8.63 -12.57
N ARG A 174 -10.51 9.54 -11.59
CA ARG A 174 -11.49 10.61 -11.42
C ARG A 174 -10.82 11.89 -10.94
#